data_3b8886f956c2e96939e4e5c458cadc84
#
_entry.id   3b8886f956c2e96939e4e5c458cadc84
#
_cell.length_a   1.000
_cell.length_b   1.000
_cell.length_c   1.000
_cell.angle_alpha   90.00
_cell.angle_beta   90.00
_cell.angle_gamma   90.00
#
_symmetry.space_group_name_H-M   'P 1'
#
loop_
_entity.id
_entity.type
_entity.pdbx_description
1 polymer ?
#
loop_
_entity_poly.entity_id
_entity_poly.type
_entity_poly.pdbx_seq_one_letter_code
_entity_poly.pdbx_strand_id
1 'polypeptide(L)'
;MHTPTRQDDLTTWLHYLGNIHVSAIDMGLERVLPVFRALALAKPAFVFTVAGTNGKGSTTATIASICQQAGYKVALYQSPHLISFNERIKIDGIEVDDHTLIEAFWQVEQIRQACGVSLSFFEFMTLAAFYCFAQQHCAVWVLEIGLGGRLDVVNIIDPDVAVITNVAIDHTDWLGATREQIAKEKAGIIRGDIPVIYGEFDMPISISQQLQSLQAKYYCYCLLYTSDAADERSSV
;
A
#
# COMPACT_ATOMS: atom_id res chain seq x y z
N MET A 1 -24.89 -15.25 7.38
CA MET A 1 -25.08 -14.12 6.45
C MET A 1 -24.99 -14.69 5.03
N HIS A 2 -25.86 -14.30 4.11
CA HIS A 2 -25.81 -14.77 2.73
C HIS A 2 -24.65 -14.10 2.01
N THR A 3 -23.82 -14.89 1.31
CA THR A 3 -22.70 -14.36 0.49
C THR A 3 -23.29 -13.68 -0.75
N PRO A 4 -22.94 -12.43 -1.03
CA PRO A 4 -23.39 -11.75 -2.24
C PRO A 4 -22.88 -12.42 -3.52
N THR A 5 -23.56 -12.16 -4.63
CA THR A 5 -23.24 -12.67 -5.96
C THR A 5 -22.80 -11.53 -6.88
N ARG A 6 -22.42 -11.85 -8.11
CA ARG A 6 -22.10 -10.84 -9.15
C ARG A 6 -23.31 -9.98 -9.58
N GLN A 7 -24.53 -10.35 -9.17
CA GLN A 7 -25.78 -9.64 -9.52
C GLN A 7 -26.18 -8.64 -8.45
N ASP A 8 -25.57 -8.72 -7.25
CA ASP A 8 -25.83 -7.81 -6.15
C ASP A 8 -25.05 -6.51 -6.37
N ASP A 9 -25.57 -5.41 -5.80
CA ASP A 9 -24.95 -4.10 -5.91
C ASP A 9 -23.73 -3.93 -4.99
N LEU A 10 -22.94 -2.89 -5.23
CA LEU A 10 -21.75 -2.58 -4.46
C LEU A 10 -22.07 -2.36 -2.97
N THR A 11 -23.19 -1.73 -2.66
CA THR A 11 -23.63 -1.45 -1.27
C THR A 11 -23.83 -2.75 -0.50
N THR A 12 -24.49 -3.73 -1.12
CA THR A 12 -24.70 -5.07 -0.55
C THR A 12 -23.37 -5.77 -0.27
N TRP A 13 -22.42 -5.69 -1.19
CA TRP A 13 -21.08 -6.22 -1.01
C TRP A 13 -20.32 -5.54 0.14
N LEU A 14 -20.32 -4.21 0.18
CA LEU A 14 -19.63 -3.46 1.24
C LEU A 14 -20.23 -3.75 2.63
N HIS A 15 -21.55 -3.88 2.73
CA HIS A 15 -22.20 -4.29 3.97
C HIS A 15 -21.80 -5.71 4.39
N TYR A 16 -21.76 -6.64 3.45
CA TYR A 16 -21.30 -8.02 3.70
C TYR A 16 -19.86 -8.02 4.21
N LEU A 17 -18.95 -7.34 3.49
CA LEU A 17 -17.52 -7.30 3.81
C LEU A 17 -17.23 -6.67 5.18
N GLY A 18 -18.04 -5.69 5.59
CA GLY A 18 -17.94 -5.09 6.93
C GLY A 18 -18.27 -6.04 8.09
N ASN A 19 -18.88 -7.21 7.80
CA ASN A 19 -19.37 -8.14 8.81
C ASN A 19 -18.77 -9.55 8.75
N ILE A 20 -17.87 -9.83 7.80
CA ILE A 20 -17.30 -11.18 7.66
C ILE A 20 -16.12 -11.47 8.58
N HIS A 21 -15.63 -10.46 9.29
CA HIS A 21 -14.55 -10.59 10.24
C HIS A 21 -14.90 -9.94 11.58
N VAL A 22 -14.37 -10.47 12.68
CA VAL A 22 -14.71 -10.05 14.04
C VAL A 22 -14.10 -8.69 14.39
N SER A 23 -12.94 -8.38 13.83
CA SER A 23 -12.20 -7.14 14.11
C SER A 23 -12.07 -6.27 12.87
N ALA A 24 -12.27 -4.96 13.03
CA ALA A 24 -12.07 -4.00 11.94
C ALA A 24 -10.59 -3.89 11.52
N ILE A 25 -9.69 -4.07 12.49
CA ILE A 25 -8.23 -4.10 12.29
C ILE A 25 -7.70 -5.38 12.89
N ASP A 26 -7.05 -6.20 12.07
CA ASP A 26 -6.35 -7.41 12.50
C ASP A 26 -5.02 -7.45 11.76
N MET A 27 -3.93 -7.20 12.49
CA MET A 27 -2.58 -7.09 11.91
C MET A 27 -1.94 -8.46 11.84
N GLY A 28 -1.49 -8.84 10.66
CA GLY A 28 -0.81 -10.11 10.40
C GLY A 28 -1.04 -10.57 8.97
N LEU A 29 -0.12 -11.35 8.43
CA LEU A 29 -0.16 -11.78 7.04
C LEU A 29 -0.55 -13.26 6.87
N GLU A 30 -0.62 -14.02 7.96
CA GLU A 30 -0.81 -15.48 7.94
C GLU A 30 -2.14 -15.88 7.31
N ARG A 31 -3.22 -15.10 7.54
CA ARG A 31 -4.54 -15.36 6.96
C ARG A 31 -4.63 -14.95 5.50
N VAL A 32 -3.93 -13.85 5.16
CA VAL A 32 -3.97 -13.24 3.82
C VAL A 32 -3.13 -14.04 2.82
N LEU A 33 -1.98 -14.54 3.25
CA LEU A 33 -1.01 -15.24 2.39
C LEU A 33 -1.60 -16.43 1.60
N PRO A 34 -2.41 -17.33 2.18
CA PRO A 34 -3.03 -18.41 1.42
C PRO A 34 -3.92 -17.90 0.29
N VAL A 35 -4.74 -16.87 0.56
CA VAL A 35 -5.66 -16.29 -0.42
C VAL A 35 -4.88 -15.57 -1.53
N PHE A 36 -3.89 -14.76 -1.15
CA PHE A 36 -3.02 -14.06 -2.10
C PHE A 36 -2.32 -15.03 -3.06
N ARG A 37 -1.77 -16.13 -2.53
CA ARG A 37 -1.11 -17.16 -3.36
C ARG A 37 -2.09 -17.87 -4.29
N ALA A 38 -3.29 -18.17 -3.80
CA ALA A 38 -4.33 -18.85 -4.58
C ALA A 38 -4.94 -17.96 -5.67
N LEU A 39 -4.91 -16.63 -5.51
CA LEU A 39 -5.26 -15.66 -6.55
C LEU A 39 -4.33 -15.74 -7.77
N ALA A 40 -3.11 -16.25 -7.61
CA ALA A 40 -2.12 -16.44 -8.68
C ALA A 40 -1.95 -15.20 -9.60
N LEU A 41 -1.90 -14.01 -9.01
CA LEU A 41 -1.88 -12.76 -9.74
C LEU A 41 -0.57 -12.59 -10.51
N ALA A 42 -0.68 -12.06 -11.74
CA ALA A 42 0.49 -11.63 -12.49
C ALA A 42 1.18 -10.46 -11.76
N LYS A 43 2.49 -10.56 -11.57
CA LYS A 43 3.27 -9.47 -10.96
C LYS A 43 3.36 -8.28 -11.91
N PRO A 44 3.26 -7.03 -11.39
CA PRO A 44 3.56 -5.85 -12.19
C PRO A 44 5.05 -5.78 -12.52
N ALA A 45 5.40 -4.93 -13.48
CA ALA A 45 6.80 -4.68 -13.81
C ALA A 45 7.51 -3.86 -12.72
N PHE A 46 6.76 -3.01 -11.98
CA PHE A 46 7.32 -2.14 -10.95
C PHE A 46 6.31 -1.81 -9.84
N VAL A 47 6.80 -1.79 -8.60
CA VAL A 47 5.98 -1.50 -7.39
C VAL A 47 6.61 -0.39 -6.57
N PHE A 48 5.83 0.67 -6.32
CA PHE A 48 6.11 1.66 -5.28
C PHE A 48 5.24 1.36 -4.06
N THR A 49 5.86 1.26 -2.87
CA THR A 49 5.12 1.16 -1.61
C THR A 49 5.42 2.38 -0.74
N VAL A 50 4.38 3.07 -0.32
CA VAL A 50 4.47 4.31 0.45
C VAL A 50 3.88 4.13 1.83
N ALA A 51 4.73 4.24 2.85
CA ALA A 51 4.37 4.32 4.27
C ALA A 51 4.57 5.74 4.81
N GLY A 52 4.05 6.00 5.98
CA GLY A 52 4.23 7.28 6.68
C GLY A 52 3.08 7.58 7.63
N THR A 53 3.22 8.59 8.46
CA THR A 53 2.12 9.08 9.28
C THR A 53 1.22 9.97 8.44
N ASN A 54 1.77 10.99 7.81
CA ASN A 54 1.06 11.94 6.97
C ASN A 54 1.63 11.96 5.54
N GLY A 55 0.84 12.45 4.58
CA GLY A 55 1.28 12.70 3.21
C GLY A 55 1.39 11.47 2.30
N LYS A 56 1.03 10.27 2.77
CA LYS A 56 1.05 9.04 1.96
C LYS A 56 0.25 9.19 0.67
N GLY A 57 -1.04 9.57 0.80
CA GLY A 57 -1.95 9.72 -0.35
C GLY A 57 -1.47 10.76 -1.37
N SER A 58 -0.97 11.93 -0.92
CA SER A 58 -0.39 12.94 -1.82
C SER A 58 0.85 12.41 -2.55
N THR A 59 1.71 11.68 -1.84
CA THR A 59 2.92 11.08 -2.41
C THR A 59 2.57 10.02 -3.44
N THR A 60 1.65 9.10 -3.12
CA THR A 60 1.21 8.05 -4.07
C THR A 60 0.55 8.65 -5.30
N ALA A 61 -0.32 9.66 -5.14
CA ALA A 61 -0.96 10.36 -6.26
C ALA A 61 0.06 11.06 -7.17
N THR A 62 1.10 11.69 -6.59
CA THR A 62 2.17 12.34 -7.33
C THR A 62 3.00 11.31 -8.11
N ILE A 63 3.43 10.22 -7.48
CA ILE A 63 4.18 9.15 -8.15
C ILE A 63 3.36 8.56 -9.30
N ALA A 64 2.07 8.26 -9.06
CA ALA A 64 1.19 7.74 -10.09
C ALA A 64 1.08 8.70 -11.29
N SER A 65 0.90 9.99 -11.04
CA SER A 65 0.84 11.01 -12.09
C SER A 65 2.14 11.09 -12.91
N ILE A 66 3.31 11.03 -12.26
CA ILE A 66 4.61 11.02 -12.95
C ILE A 66 4.74 9.80 -13.85
N CYS A 67 4.40 8.61 -13.33
CA CYS A 67 4.47 7.37 -14.11
C CYS A 67 3.50 7.37 -15.31
N GLN A 68 2.29 7.92 -15.13
CA GLN A 68 1.32 8.10 -16.23
C GLN A 68 1.85 9.05 -17.31
N GLN A 69 2.43 10.18 -16.92
CA GLN A 69 3.03 11.12 -17.88
C GLN A 69 4.24 10.52 -18.61
N ALA A 70 4.90 9.55 -18.00
CA ALA A 70 5.96 8.75 -18.63
C ALA A 70 5.43 7.64 -19.57
N GLY A 71 4.10 7.50 -19.72
CA GLY A 71 3.46 6.56 -20.65
C GLY A 71 3.23 5.15 -20.08
N TYR A 72 3.38 4.94 -18.78
CA TYR A 72 3.08 3.66 -18.17
C TYR A 72 1.59 3.52 -17.84
N LYS A 73 1.04 2.30 -17.92
CA LYS A 73 -0.26 1.97 -17.35
C LYS A 73 -0.13 1.78 -15.85
N VAL A 74 -0.75 2.67 -15.08
CA VAL A 74 -0.54 2.81 -13.64
C VAL A 74 -1.77 2.41 -12.85
N ALA A 75 -1.56 1.57 -11.85
CA ALA A 75 -2.50 1.29 -10.78
C ALA A 75 -2.17 2.10 -9.54
N LEU A 76 -3.17 2.71 -8.91
CA LEU A 76 -3.05 3.45 -7.67
C LEU A 76 -4.01 2.89 -6.62
N TYR A 77 -3.47 2.51 -5.46
CA TYR A 77 -4.23 2.10 -4.28
C TYR A 77 -4.03 3.09 -3.15
N GLN A 78 -5.14 3.62 -2.62
CA GLN A 78 -5.15 4.63 -1.55
C GLN A 78 -6.22 4.33 -0.51
N SER A 79 -6.02 4.81 0.72
CA SER A 79 -7.02 4.73 1.80
C SER A 79 -6.83 5.82 2.86
N PRO A 80 -7.92 6.29 3.49
CA PRO A 80 -9.33 5.99 3.19
C PRO A 80 -9.85 6.74 1.94
N HIS A 81 -11.07 6.45 1.51
CA HIS A 81 -11.79 7.29 0.54
C HIS A 81 -12.43 8.49 1.23
N LEU A 82 -12.78 9.52 0.46
CA LEU A 82 -13.43 10.74 0.97
C LEU A 82 -14.93 10.75 0.69
N ILE A 83 -15.37 10.37 -0.49
CA ILE A 83 -16.77 10.42 -0.93
C ILE A 83 -17.23 9.04 -1.38
N SER A 84 -16.59 8.45 -2.40
CA SER A 84 -16.97 7.16 -2.95
C SER A 84 -15.92 6.10 -2.65
N PHE A 85 -16.40 4.87 -2.47
CA PHE A 85 -15.54 3.73 -2.20
C PHE A 85 -14.51 3.49 -3.32
N ASN A 86 -14.90 3.74 -4.56
CA ASN A 86 -14.11 3.52 -5.78
C ASN A 86 -12.83 4.37 -5.83
N GLU A 87 -12.80 5.52 -5.12
CA GLU A 87 -11.60 6.37 -4.98
C GLU A 87 -10.35 5.61 -4.56
N ARG A 88 -10.53 4.49 -3.82
CA ARG A 88 -9.42 3.67 -3.32
C ARG A 88 -8.62 2.98 -4.41
N ILE A 89 -9.22 2.77 -5.59
CA ILE A 89 -8.67 1.96 -6.66
C ILE A 89 -8.79 2.74 -7.97
N LYS A 90 -7.66 3.22 -8.46
CA LYS A 90 -7.61 3.95 -9.74
C LYS A 90 -6.67 3.27 -10.72
N ILE A 91 -7.07 3.27 -11.98
CA ILE A 91 -6.27 2.80 -13.11
C ILE A 91 -6.15 3.95 -14.10
N ASP A 92 -4.94 4.36 -14.39
CA ASP A 92 -4.64 5.55 -15.21
C ASP A 92 -5.40 6.81 -14.76
N GLY A 93 -5.50 6.99 -13.43
CA GLY A 93 -6.16 8.14 -12.81
C GLY A 93 -7.69 8.07 -12.76
N ILE A 94 -8.29 7.03 -13.34
CA ILE A 94 -9.74 6.82 -13.38
C ILE A 94 -10.12 5.80 -12.31
N GLU A 95 -11.13 6.12 -11.50
CA GLU A 95 -11.70 5.20 -10.52
C GLU A 95 -12.30 3.98 -11.23
N VAL A 96 -12.07 2.79 -10.68
CA VAL A 96 -12.72 1.58 -11.20
C VAL A 96 -14.23 1.66 -10.97
N ASP A 97 -15.01 1.13 -11.90
CA ASP A 97 -16.45 1.09 -11.78
C ASP A 97 -16.94 -0.01 -10.83
N ASP A 98 -18.19 0.07 -10.42
CA ASP A 98 -18.81 -0.88 -9.49
C ASP A 98 -18.77 -2.31 -10.04
N HIS A 99 -18.95 -2.51 -11.34
CA HIS A 99 -18.92 -3.82 -11.96
C HIS A 99 -17.53 -4.48 -11.83
N THR A 100 -16.48 -3.72 -12.06
CA THR A 100 -15.08 -4.17 -11.89
C THR A 100 -14.79 -4.54 -10.44
N LEU A 101 -15.28 -3.74 -9.48
CA LEU A 101 -15.15 -4.03 -8.05
C LEU A 101 -15.91 -5.29 -7.65
N ILE A 102 -17.15 -5.42 -8.05
CA ILE A 102 -18.01 -6.57 -7.75
C ILE A 102 -17.40 -7.87 -8.28
N GLU A 103 -16.86 -7.85 -9.51
CA GLU A 103 -16.15 -9.00 -10.06
C GLU A 103 -14.92 -9.37 -9.20
N ALA A 104 -14.13 -8.38 -8.81
CA ALA A 104 -12.97 -8.61 -7.95
C ALA A 104 -13.39 -9.17 -6.57
N PHE A 105 -14.45 -8.62 -5.98
CA PHE A 105 -14.97 -9.13 -4.71
C PHE A 105 -15.43 -10.57 -4.82
N TRP A 106 -16.15 -10.88 -5.87
CA TRP A 106 -16.62 -12.24 -6.08
C TRP A 106 -15.46 -13.23 -6.23
N GLN A 107 -14.42 -12.89 -6.97
CA GLN A 107 -13.24 -13.74 -7.18
C GLN A 107 -12.47 -13.95 -5.86
N VAL A 108 -12.23 -12.86 -5.11
CA VAL A 108 -11.55 -12.96 -3.81
C VAL A 108 -12.37 -13.80 -2.83
N GLU A 109 -13.71 -13.63 -2.82
CA GLU A 109 -14.58 -14.38 -1.93
C GLU A 109 -14.59 -15.88 -2.21
N GLN A 110 -14.63 -16.29 -3.48
CA GLN A 110 -14.55 -17.72 -3.85
C GLN A 110 -13.25 -18.34 -3.32
N ILE A 111 -12.14 -17.64 -3.48
CA ILE A 111 -10.82 -18.11 -3.04
C ILE A 111 -10.71 -18.09 -1.53
N ARG A 112 -11.19 -17.03 -0.86
CA ARG A 112 -11.22 -16.93 0.60
C ARG A 112 -11.98 -18.11 1.22
N GLN A 113 -13.17 -18.42 0.69
CA GLN A 113 -13.97 -19.55 1.15
C GLN A 113 -13.25 -20.88 0.92
N ALA A 114 -12.63 -21.07 -0.23
CA ALA A 114 -11.86 -22.28 -0.53
C ALA A 114 -10.64 -22.45 0.41
N CYS A 115 -10.02 -21.33 0.83
CA CYS A 115 -8.93 -21.34 1.81
C CYS A 115 -9.43 -21.52 3.26
N GLY A 116 -10.73 -21.41 3.53
CA GLY A 116 -11.31 -21.55 4.87
C GLY A 116 -10.88 -20.48 5.88
N VAL A 117 -10.53 -19.27 5.41
CA VAL A 117 -10.05 -18.18 6.26
C VAL A 117 -11.04 -17.02 6.31
N SER A 118 -10.96 -16.21 7.37
CA SER A 118 -11.62 -14.90 7.42
C SER A 118 -10.61 -13.80 7.07
N LEU A 119 -11.09 -12.73 6.45
CA LEU A 119 -10.31 -11.53 6.13
C LEU A 119 -11.01 -10.31 6.71
N SER A 120 -10.25 -9.39 7.30
CA SER A 120 -10.77 -8.08 7.66
C SER A 120 -11.19 -7.31 6.40
N PHE A 121 -12.00 -6.28 6.58
CA PHE A 121 -12.42 -5.43 5.48
C PHE A 121 -11.23 -4.90 4.66
N PHE A 122 -10.20 -4.41 5.33
CA PHE A 122 -9.03 -3.86 4.65
C PHE A 122 -8.21 -4.93 3.91
N GLU A 123 -8.02 -6.10 4.51
CA GLU A 123 -7.33 -7.23 3.86
C GLU A 123 -8.05 -7.68 2.59
N PHE A 124 -9.37 -7.83 2.67
CA PHE A 124 -10.19 -8.22 1.53
C PHE A 124 -10.11 -7.19 0.40
N MET A 125 -10.24 -5.89 0.76
CA MET A 125 -10.19 -4.80 -0.21
C MET A 125 -8.85 -4.67 -0.92
N THR A 126 -7.76 -4.85 -0.19
CA THR A 126 -6.42 -4.82 -0.79
C THR A 126 -6.23 -5.95 -1.79
N LEU A 127 -6.68 -7.16 -1.46
CA LEU A 127 -6.63 -8.29 -2.40
C LEU A 127 -7.50 -8.06 -3.65
N ALA A 128 -8.69 -7.45 -3.48
CA ALA A 128 -9.55 -7.08 -4.60
C ALA A 128 -8.89 -6.01 -5.49
N ALA A 129 -8.22 -5.02 -4.90
CA ALA A 129 -7.45 -4.02 -5.64
C ALA A 129 -6.34 -4.68 -6.47
N PHE A 130 -5.57 -5.58 -5.87
CA PHE A 130 -4.52 -6.31 -6.58
C PHE A 130 -5.06 -7.17 -7.71
N TYR A 131 -6.23 -7.79 -7.51
CA TYR A 131 -6.93 -8.51 -8.58
C TYR A 131 -7.30 -7.58 -9.74
N CYS A 132 -7.92 -6.43 -9.47
CA CYS A 132 -8.25 -5.43 -10.50
C CYS A 132 -7.00 -5.01 -11.29
N PHE A 133 -5.90 -4.72 -10.60
CA PHE A 133 -4.65 -4.26 -11.21
C PHE A 133 -4.02 -5.31 -12.12
N ALA A 134 -4.02 -6.57 -11.68
CA ALA A 134 -3.51 -7.69 -12.46
C ALA A 134 -4.37 -7.95 -13.69
N GLN A 135 -5.71 -7.95 -13.56
CA GLN A 135 -6.63 -8.15 -14.70
C GLN A 135 -6.51 -7.04 -15.75
N GLN A 136 -6.21 -5.84 -15.30
CA GLN A 136 -6.01 -4.69 -16.18
C GLN A 136 -4.58 -4.59 -16.74
N HIS A 137 -3.71 -5.53 -16.39
CA HIS A 137 -2.30 -5.56 -16.84
C HIS A 137 -1.56 -4.23 -16.56
N CYS A 138 -1.77 -3.64 -15.37
CA CYS A 138 -1.08 -2.43 -14.98
C CYS A 138 0.41 -2.72 -14.79
N ALA A 139 1.26 -1.95 -15.49
CA ALA A 139 2.70 -2.14 -15.46
C ALA A 139 3.33 -1.62 -14.16
N VAL A 140 2.81 -0.53 -13.62
CA VAL A 140 3.28 0.10 -12.40
C VAL A 140 2.17 0.09 -11.35
N TRP A 141 2.48 -0.39 -10.15
CA TRP A 141 1.58 -0.31 -9.01
C TRP A 141 2.12 0.67 -7.98
N VAL A 142 1.32 1.64 -7.59
CA VAL A 142 1.62 2.64 -6.55
C VAL A 142 0.69 2.38 -5.38
N LEU A 143 1.26 1.91 -4.28
CA LEU A 143 0.51 1.32 -3.17
C LEU A 143 0.70 2.14 -1.89
N GLU A 144 -0.39 2.59 -1.31
CA GLU A 144 -0.42 3.24 0.00
C GLU A 144 -0.60 2.21 1.11
N ILE A 145 0.28 2.22 2.10
CA ILE A 145 0.12 1.47 3.35
C ILE A 145 -1.06 2.03 4.15
N GLY A 146 -1.96 1.17 4.58
CA GLY A 146 -3.10 1.56 5.41
C GLY A 146 -2.67 1.90 6.83
N LEU A 147 -1.95 0.99 7.50
CA LEU A 147 -1.53 1.16 8.90
C LEU A 147 -0.15 0.55 9.14
N GLY A 148 0.75 1.34 9.75
CA GLY A 148 2.10 0.87 10.08
C GLY A 148 2.96 0.61 8.86
N GLY A 149 3.12 -0.63 8.47
CA GLY A 149 3.89 -1.10 7.31
C GLY A 149 4.19 -2.60 7.38
N ARG A 150 4.93 -3.03 8.38
CA ARG A 150 5.45 -4.41 8.51
C ARG A 150 4.38 -5.50 8.39
N LEU A 151 3.25 -5.32 9.06
CA LEU A 151 2.14 -6.28 9.10
C LEU A 151 0.93 -5.84 8.27
N ASP A 152 1.06 -4.78 7.51
CA ASP A 152 0.03 -4.32 6.60
C ASP A 152 -0.10 -5.26 5.40
N VAL A 153 -1.32 -5.57 4.99
CA VAL A 153 -1.58 -6.46 3.86
C VAL A 153 -0.96 -5.97 2.55
N VAL A 154 -0.82 -4.67 2.35
CA VAL A 154 -0.15 -4.09 1.16
C VAL A 154 1.31 -4.56 1.08
N ASN A 155 1.96 -4.77 2.22
CA ASN A 155 3.36 -5.21 2.30
C ASN A 155 3.58 -6.70 1.93
N ILE A 156 2.53 -7.41 1.53
CA ILE A 156 2.61 -8.80 1.01
C ILE A 156 3.31 -8.86 -0.36
N ILE A 157 3.34 -7.74 -1.08
CA ILE A 157 4.08 -7.56 -2.34
C ILE A 157 5.36 -6.80 -2.04
N ASP A 158 6.49 -7.36 -2.45
CA ASP A 158 7.77 -6.69 -2.30
C ASP A 158 7.85 -5.47 -3.25
N PRO A 159 8.20 -4.28 -2.73
CA PRO A 159 8.38 -3.09 -3.53
C PRO A 159 9.70 -3.10 -4.31
N ASP A 160 9.73 -2.39 -5.44
CA ASP A 160 10.96 -2.00 -6.14
C ASP A 160 11.51 -0.67 -5.62
N VAL A 161 10.64 0.18 -5.05
CA VAL A 161 11.00 1.40 -4.31
C VAL A 161 10.12 1.51 -3.07
N ALA A 162 10.73 1.68 -1.91
CA ALA A 162 10.04 1.96 -0.65
C ALA A 162 10.14 3.46 -0.31
N VAL A 163 9.02 4.07 0.06
CA VAL A 163 8.97 5.47 0.47
C VAL A 163 8.38 5.57 1.87
N ILE A 164 9.08 6.25 2.78
CA ILE A 164 8.56 6.60 4.10
C ILE A 164 8.48 8.13 4.17
N THR A 165 7.27 8.68 4.12
CA THR A 165 7.07 10.14 4.05
C THR A 165 7.54 10.84 5.32
N ASN A 166 7.06 10.37 6.46
CA ASN A 166 7.42 10.89 7.80
C ASN A 166 7.03 9.91 8.90
N VAL A 167 7.51 10.20 10.11
CA VAL A 167 7.14 9.45 11.32
C VAL A 167 6.76 10.41 12.45
N ALA A 168 5.49 10.42 12.79
CA ALA A 168 4.95 11.12 13.96
C ALA A 168 4.18 10.14 14.86
N ILE A 169 3.82 10.57 16.07
CA ILE A 169 3.00 9.77 16.99
C ILE A 169 1.56 9.78 16.47
N ASP A 170 1.07 8.59 16.14
CA ASP A 170 -0.28 8.35 15.65
C ASP A 170 -0.62 6.86 15.80
N HIS A 171 -1.91 6.50 15.88
CA HIS A 171 -2.38 5.11 16.00
C HIS A 171 -1.66 4.32 17.12
N THR A 172 -1.48 4.94 18.28
CA THR A 172 -0.68 4.39 19.40
C THR A 172 -1.21 3.06 19.92
N ASP A 173 -2.51 2.81 19.82
CA ASP A 173 -3.15 1.55 20.22
C ASP A 173 -2.67 0.34 19.40
N TRP A 174 -2.11 0.57 18.21
CA TRP A 174 -1.70 -0.46 17.27
C TRP A 174 -0.20 -0.48 16.99
N LEU A 175 0.42 0.70 16.90
CA LEU A 175 1.80 0.86 16.45
C LEU A 175 2.79 1.08 17.59
N GLY A 176 2.27 1.31 18.82
CA GLY A 176 3.07 1.61 20.00
C GLY A 176 3.09 3.09 20.37
N ALA A 177 3.49 3.38 21.60
CA ALA A 177 3.37 4.69 22.24
C ALA A 177 4.50 5.67 21.87
N THR A 178 5.54 5.21 21.18
CA THR A 178 6.72 6.03 20.87
C THR A 178 6.98 6.15 19.38
N ARG A 179 7.60 7.26 18.97
CA ARG A 179 7.99 7.49 17.57
C ARG A 179 8.89 6.36 17.04
N GLU A 180 9.77 5.79 17.88
CA GLU A 180 10.64 4.67 17.48
C GLU A 180 9.88 3.37 17.25
N GLN A 181 8.84 3.07 18.03
CA GLN A 181 7.98 1.90 17.80
C GLN A 181 7.23 2.04 16.49
N ILE A 182 6.65 3.20 16.23
CA ILE A 182 5.95 3.52 14.98
C ILE A 182 6.91 3.46 13.79
N ALA A 183 8.13 3.99 13.95
CA ALA A 183 9.18 3.94 12.95
C ALA A 183 9.56 2.50 12.57
N LYS A 184 9.68 1.62 13.57
CA LYS A 184 9.97 0.19 13.37
C LYS A 184 8.90 -0.51 12.52
N GLU A 185 7.62 -0.21 12.78
CA GLU A 185 6.53 -0.76 11.95
C GLU A 185 6.60 -0.25 10.51
N LYS A 186 6.85 1.06 10.32
CA LYS A 186 6.99 1.64 8.98
C LYS A 186 8.23 1.12 8.24
N ALA A 187 9.34 0.92 8.94
CA ALA A 187 10.56 0.36 8.38
C ALA A 187 10.38 -1.07 7.83
N GLY A 188 9.31 -1.77 8.22
CA GLY A 188 9.00 -3.10 7.73
C GLY A 188 8.67 -3.20 6.24
N ILE A 189 8.51 -2.08 5.53
CA ILE A 189 8.39 -2.07 4.05
C ILE A 189 9.74 -2.09 3.33
N ILE A 190 10.84 -1.85 4.05
CA ILE A 190 12.20 -1.81 3.48
C ILE A 190 12.62 -3.23 3.09
N ARG A 191 13.23 -3.36 1.92
CA ARG A 191 13.92 -4.57 1.46
C ARG A 191 15.39 -4.26 1.19
N GLY A 192 16.23 -5.27 1.19
CA GLY A 192 17.58 -5.17 0.65
C GLY A 192 17.56 -4.92 -0.85
N ASP A 193 18.62 -4.32 -1.36
CA ASP A 193 18.85 -4.09 -2.81
C ASP A 193 17.84 -3.19 -3.54
N ILE A 194 16.92 -2.52 -2.81
CA ILE A 194 16.00 -1.53 -3.40
C ILE A 194 16.29 -0.11 -2.89
N PRO A 195 15.98 0.93 -3.70
CA PRO A 195 16.01 2.31 -3.23
C PRO A 195 14.97 2.55 -2.13
N VAL A 196 15.38 3.25 -1.06
CA VAL A 196 14.50 3.69 0.01
C VAL A 196 14.54 5.21 0.09
N ILE A 197 13.38 5.85 0.09
CA ILE A 197 13.25 7.30 0.19
C ILE A 197 12.66 7.65 1.55
N TYR A 198 13.34 8.51 2.31
CA TYR A 198 12.86 9.05 3.57
C TYR A 198 12.62 10.55 3.46
N GLY A 199 11.40 10.99 3.77
CA GLY A 199 10.91 12.35 3.46
C GLY A 199 11.16 13.42 4.53
N GLU A 200 11.84 13.14 5.65
CA GLU A 200 12.12 14.11 6.71
C GLU A 200 13.61 14.25 7.00
N PHE A 201 13.96 15.33 7.76
CA PHE A 201 15.34 15.61 8.15
C PHE A 201 15.84 14.73 9.28
N ASP A 202 14.99 14.42 10.27
CA ASP A 202 15.36 13.62 11.43
C ASP A 202 14.88 12.18 11.29
N MET A 203 15.76 11.29 10.91
CA MET A 203 15.47 9.88 10.75
C MET A 203 15.47 9.17 12.10
N PRO A 204 14.37 8.46 12.49
CA PRO A 204 14.38 7.61 13.68
C PRO A 204 15.45 6.54 13.62
N ILE A 205 16.00 6.21 14.81
CA ILE A 205 17.06 5.19 14.94
C ILE A 205 16.60 3.83 14.40
N SER A 206 15.33 3.46 14.62
CA SER A 206 14.75 2.21 14.12
C SER A 206 14.80 2.09 12.59
N ILE A 207 14.61 3.18 11.85
CA ILE A 207 14.73 3.19 10.37
C ILE A 207 16.19 3.06 9.97
N SER A 208 17.10 3.84 10.56
CA SER A 208 18.51 3.77 10.22
C SER A 208 19.12 2.40 10.52
N GLN A 209 18.73 1.75 11.61
CA GLN A 209 19.14 0.39 11.93
C GLN A 209 18.63 -0.63 10.90
N GLN A 210 17.39 -0.50 10.46
CA GLN A 210 16.82 -1.38 9.43
C GLN A 210 17.54 -1.20 8.10
N LEU A 211 17.81 0.04 7.68
CA LEU A 211 18.58 0.33 6.46
C LEU A 211 19.98 -0.29 6.50
N GLN A 212 20.67 -0.16 7.64
CA GLN A 212 22.00 -0.75 7.82
C GLN A 212 21.95 -2.28 7.81
N SER A 213 20.99 -2.89 8.52
CA SER A 213 20.86 -4.35 8.62
C SER A 213 20.60 -5.01 7.25
N LEU A 214 19.88 -4.33 6.37
CA LEU A 214 19.54 -4.77 5.03
C LEU A 214 20.53 -4.26 3.97
N GLN A 215 21.53 -3.46 4.35
CA GLN A 215 22.45 -2.78 3.43
C GLN A 215 21.71 -1.99 2.32
N ALA A 216 20.52 -1.46 2.66
CA ALA A 216 19.65 -0.80 1.72
C ALA A 216 20.21 0.58 1.32
N LYS A 217 20.14 0.88 0.03
CA LYS A 217 20.48 2.21 -0.49
C LYS A 217 19.35 3.19 -0.20
N TYR A 218 19.63 4.29 0.49
CA TYR A 218 18.60 5.25 0.84
C TYR A 218 18.94 6.67 0.41
N TYR A 219 17.87 7.47 0.25
CA TYR A 219 17.91 8.88 -0.11
C TYR A 219 17.05 9.65 0.91
N CYS A 220 17.64 10.70 1.48
CA CYS A 220 16.98 11.62 2.39
C CYS A 220 16.79 12.97 1.72
N TYR A 221 15.65 13.60 1.95
CA TYR A 221 15.36 14.93 1.39
C TYR A 221 16.45 15.97 1.72
N CYS A 222 16.98 15.93 2.95
CA CYS A 222 18.03 16.86 3.38
C CYS A 222 19.36 16.71 2.62
N LEU A 223 19.71 15.47 2.20
CA LEU A 223 20.95 15.21 1.47
C LEU A 223 20.86 15.70 0.02
N LEU A 224 19.69 15.59 -0.59
CA LEU A 224 19.47 16.10 -1.96
C LEU A 224 19.52 17.61 -2.00
N TYR A 225 18.91 18.29 -1.02
CA TYR A 225 18.89 19.76 -0.96
C TYR A 225 20.29 20.36 -0.71
N THR A 226 21.10 19.71 0.11
CA THR A 226 22.49 20.20 0.38
C THR A 226 23.45 19.97 -0.78
N SER A 227 23.25 18.95 -1.61
CA SER A 227 24.08 18.73 -2.80
C SER A 227 23.82 19.80 -3.88
N ASP A 228 22.55 20.11 -4.16
CA ASP A 228 22.19 21.14 -5.13
C ASP A 228 22.65 22.55 -4.70
N ALA A 229 22.52 22.88 -3.41
CA ALA A 229 23.00 24.16 -2.89
C ALA A 229 24.54 24.33 -2.90
N ALA A 230 25.27 23.20 -2.91
CA ALA A 230 26.73 23.21 -3.03
C ALA A 230 27.20 23.44 -4.47
N ASP A 231 26.49 22.87 -5.44
CA ASP A 231 26.80 23.02 -6.86
C ASP A 231 26.55 24.43 -7.38
N GLU A 232 25.54 25.13 -6.92
CA GLU A 232 25.25 26.50 -7.29
C GLU A 232 26.31 27.50 -6.78
N ARG A 233 27.06 27.17 -5.72
CA ARG A 233 28.13 28.04 -5.17
C ARG A 233 29.49 27.87 -5.87
N SER A 234 29.63 26.85 -6.71
CA SER A 234 30.86 26.57 -7.45
C SER A 234 30.91 27.27 -8.84
N SER A 235 29.89 28.01 -9.20
CA SER A 235 29.73 28.65 -10.51
C SER A 235 29.88 30.17 -10.50
N VAL A 236 30.58 30.75 -9.47
CA VAL A 236 30.91 32.17 -9.41
C VAL A 236 32.41 32.39 -9.36
#